data_410586fe6a9fbc6d1cd523e3467c865f
#
_entry.id   410586fe6a9fbc6d1cd523e3467c865f
#
_cell.length_a   1.000
_cell.length_b   1.000
_cell.length_c   1.000
_cell.angle_alpha   90.00
_cell.angle_beta   90.00
_cell.angle_gamma   90.00
#
_symmetry.space_group_name_H-M   'P 1'
#
loop_
_entity.id
_entity.type
_entity.pdbx_description
1 polymer ?
#
loop_
_entity_poly.entity_id
_entity_poly.type
_entity_poly.pdbx_seq_one_letter_code
_entity_poly.pdbx_strand_id
1 'polypeptide(L)'
;MSFRFFYYRTLYLIYPFINNIQTSWVKLGPLGASACLSAGANDLGGTLMNETITRSAGASHGQEFNPKQMDDLIISAGRTPKQRTTLYDDVFEEQREKSYKAGPLKDVVNNPVRKRVREKKGTRQIQANILYEGAAD
;
A
#
# COMPACT_ATOMS: atom_id res chain seq x y z
N MET A 1 9.29 -11.41 -14.32
CA MET A 1 9.40 -11.53 -12.86
C MET A 1 9.67 -10.13 -12.31
N SER A 2 8.80 -9.57 -11.48
CA SER A 2 8.92 -8.17 -11.07
C SER A 2 10.08 -7.97 -10.10
N PHE A 3 10.83 -6.88 -10.28
CA PHE A 3 11.98 -6.49 -9.44
C PHE A 3 11.65 -6.44 -7.93
N ARG A 4 10.40 -6.15 -7.57
CA ARG A 4 9.90 -6.13 -6.20
C ARG A 4 9.94 -7.50 -5.52
N PHE A 5 9.62 -8.59 -6.22
CA PHE A 5 9.65 -9.94 -5.67
C PHE A 5 11.08 -10.42 -5.39
N PHE A 6 12.02 -10.03 -6.24
CA PHE A 6 13.43 -10.32 -6.01
C PHE A 6 13.92 -9.66 -4.73
N TYR A 7 13.51 -8.43 -4.46
CA TYR A 7 13.90 -7.67 -3.28
C TYR A 7 13.47 -8.34 -1.96
N TYR A 8 12.21 -8.78 -1.84
CA TYR A 8 11.72 -9.46 -0.62
C TYR A 8 12.44 -10.78 -0.36
N ARG A 9 12.67 -11.58 -1.39
CA ARG A 9 13.39 -12.85 -1.29
C ARG A 9 14.86 -12.64 -0.93
N THR A 10 15.49 -11.61 -1.47
CA THR A 10 16.88 -11.27 -1.19
C THR A 10 17.06 -10.76 0.24
N LEU A 11 16.14 -9.93 0.73
CA LEU A 11 16.17 -9.46 2.11
C LEU A 11 16.12 -10.64 3.10
N TYR A 12 15.24 -11.58 2.89
CA TYR A 12 15.12 -12.76 3.76
C TYR A 12 16.39 -13.62 3.78
N LEU A 13 17.08 -13.73 2.67
CA LEU A 13 18.31 -14.52 2.55
C LEU A 13 19.56 -13.80 3.10
N ILE A 14 19.61 -12.48 2.98
CA ILE A 14 20.77 -11.69 3.39
C ILE A 14 20.71 -11.28 4.86
N TYR A 15 19.51 -11.14 5.42
CA TYR A 15 19.32 -10.68 6.79
C TYR A 15 18.65 -11.73 7.66
N PRO A 16 19.40 -12.77 8.11
CA PRO A 16 18.86 -13.85 8.95
C PRO A 16 18.32 -13.35 10.30
N PHE A 17 18.62 -12.10 10.68
CA PHE A 17 18.12 -11.46 11.90
C PHE A 17 16.79 -10.72 11.71
N ILE A 18 16.27 -10.62 10.47
CA ILE A 18 14.96 -10.02 10.21
C ILE A 18 13.90 -11.12 10.29
N ASN A 19 13.23 -11.17 11.42
CA ASN A 19 12.19 -12.20 11.69
C ASN A 19 10.88 -11.89 10.93
N ASN A 20 10.58 -10.63 10.66
CA ASN A 20 9.32 -10.21 10.07
C ASN A 20 9.54 -9.30 8.86
N ILE A 21 8.99 -9.70 7.73
CA ILE A 21 8.99 -8.92 6.49
C ILE A 21 7.55 -8.62 6.14
N GLN A 22 7.16 -7.37 6.37
CA GLN A 22 5.80 -6.91 6.14
C GLN A 22 5.58 -6.51 4.68
N THR A 23 4.44 -6.91 4.13
CA THR A 23 3.92 -6.42 2.87
C THR A 23 2.66 -5.60 3.07
N SER A 24 2.49 -4.52 2.30
CA SER A 24 1.31 -3.67 2.39
C SER A 24 0.25 -4.11 1.38
N TRP A 25 -0.77 -4.82 1.85
CA TRP A 25 -1.92 -5.18 1.03
C TRP A 25 -2.66 -3.94 0.49
N VAL A 26 -2.67 -2.84 1.26
CA VAL A 26 -3.27 -1.56 0.86
C VAL A 26 -2.68 -1.05 -0.46
N LYS A 27 -1.37 -1.16 -0.63
CA LYS A 27 -0.65 -0.67 -1.81
C LYS A 27 -0.63 -1.66 -2.97
N LEU A 28 -0.61 -2.94 -2.65
CA LEU A 28 -0.40 -4.00 -3.63
C LEU A 28 -1.69 -4.71 -4.04
N GLY A 29 -2.76 -4.53 -3.26
CA GLY A 29 -3.97 -5.30 -3.38
C GLY A 29 -3.80 -6.76 -2.94
N PRO A 30 -4.90 -7.55 -2.89
CA PRO A 30 -4.85 -8.94 -2.46
C PRO A 30 -3.91 -9.82 -3.30
N LEU A 31 -3.93 -9.67 -4.62
CA LEU A 31 -3.08 -10.44 -5.53
C LEU A 31 -1.59 -10.13 -5.32
N GLY A 32 -1.25 -8.83 -5.17
CA GLY A 32 0.13 -8.43 -4.91
C GLY A 32 0.60 -8.89 -3.53
N ALA A 33 -0.26 -8.86 -2.52
CA ALA A 33 0.04 -9.35 -1.18
C ALA A 33 0.28 -10.88 -1.18
N SER A 34 -0.56 -11.67 -1.85
CA SER A 34 -0.37 -13.11 -2.02
C SER A 34 0.95 -13.44 -2.70
N ALA A 35 1.30 -12.70 -3.75
CA ALA A 35 2.57 -12.89 -4.43
C ALA A 35 3.78 -12.52 -3.54
N CYS A 36 3.66 -11.52 -2.66
CA CYS A 36 4.69 -11.20 -1.67
C CYS A 36 4.83 -12.30 -0.61
N LEU A 37 3.72 -12.86 -0.13
CA LEU A 37 3.75 -14.03 0.77
C LEU A 37 4.50 -15.19 0.12
N SER A 38 4.23 -15.49 -1.15
CA SER A 38 4.92 -16.54 -1.90
C SER A 38 6.41 -16.23 -2.11
N ALA A 39 6.80 -14.95 -2.12
CA ALA A 39 8.19 -14.51 -2.24
C ALA A 39 8.96 -14.46 -0.93
N GLY A 40 8.32 -14.75 0.22
CA GLY A 40 8.98 -14.80 1.52
C GLY A 40 8.52 -13.76 2.54
N ALA A 41 7.60 -12.84 2.20
CA ALA A 41 6.97 -12.01 3.20
C ALA A 41 6.15 -12.89 4.16
N ASN A 42 6.10 -12.53 5.43
CA ASN A 42 5.39 -13.28 6.47
C ASN A 42 4.44 -12.42 7.31
N ASP A 43 4.25 -11.17 6.93
CA ASP A 43 3.37 -10.23 7.62
C ASP A 43 2.59 -9.39 6.59
N LEU A 44 1.27 -9.33 6.75
CA LEU A 44 0.39 -8.51 5.92
C LEU A 44 0.10 -7.12 6.51
N GLY A 45 0.57 -6.86 7.74
CA GLY A 45 0.17 -5.68 8.50
C GLY A 45 -1.21 -5.83 9.14
N GLY A 46 -1.82 -4.71 9.46
CA GLY A 46 -3.12 -4.68 10.15
C GLY A 46 -4.31 -4.62 9.21
N THR A 47 -5.48 -4.92 9.76
CA THR A 47 -6.77 -4.63 9.14
C THR A 47 -6.99 -3.11 9.20
N LEU A 48 -6.72 -2.42 8.11
CA LEU A 48 -7.08 -1.02 8.00
C LEU A 48 -8.56 -0.93 7.63
N MET A 49 -9.27 -0.08 8.37
CA MET A 49 -10.65 0.23 8.09
C MET A 49 -10.71 1.63 7.47
N ASN A 50 -11.33 1.71 6.29
CA ASN A 50 -11.61 2.97 5.60
C ASN A 50 -10.36 3.78 5.20
N GLU A 51 -9.35 3.15 4.65
CA GLU A 51 -8.23 3.85 4.03
C GLU A 51 -8.69 4.49 2.71
N THR A 52 -8.55 5.80 2.60
CA THR A 52 -9.05 6.59 1.46
C THR A 52 -7.96 7.04 0.49
N ILE A 53 -6.71 7.10 0.93
CA ILE A 53 -5.60 7.69 0.16
C ILE A 53 -5.32 6.87 -1.12
N THR A 54 -5.21 5.56 -1.00
CA THR A 54 -4.93 4.65 -2.11
C THR A 54 -6.06 4.68 -3.15
N ARG A 55 -7.32 4.75 -2.70
CA ARG A 55 -8.49 4.88 -3.57
C ARG A 55 -8.57 6.25 -4.23
N SER A 56 -8.27 7.32 -3.50
CA SER A 56 -8.19 8.66 -4.07
C SER A 56 -7.13 8.77 -5.16
N ALA A 57 -6.10 7.93 -5.10
CA ALA A 57 -5.08 7.79 -6.13
C ALA A 57 -5.54 6.92 -7.34
N GLY A 58 -6.78 6.41 -7.32
CA GLY A 58 -7.37 5.65 -8.42
C GLY A 58 -7.25 4.12 -8.31
N ALA A 59 -6.83 3.60 -7.17
CA ALA A 59 -6.81 2.15 -6.96
C ALA A 59 -8.21 1.60 -6.66
N SER A 60 -8.49 0.39 -7.12
CA SER A 60 -9.74 -0.34 -6.86
C SER A 60 -9.73 -1.14 -5.55
N HIS A 61 -8.62 -1.09 -4.80
CA HIS A 61 -8.38 -1.83 -3.56
C HIS A 61 -7.86 -0.92 -2.45
N GLY A 62 -7.68 -1.46 -1.27
CA GLY A 62 -7.02 -0.78 -0.15
C GLY A 62 -7.95 -0.11 0.84
N GLN A 63 -9.27 -0.25 0.68
CA GLN A 63 -10.23 0.37 1.59
C GLN A 63 -10.37 -0.41 2.89
N GLU A 64 -10.71 -1.67 2.77
CA GLU A 64 -10.95 -2.58 3.87
C GLU A 64 -10.42 -3.96 3.54
N PHE A 65 -9.90 -4.62 4.54
CA PHE A 65 -9.55 -6.03 4.47
C PHE A 65 -9.77 -6.62 5.85
N ASN A 66 -10.89 -7.29 6.01
CA ASN A 66 -11.29 -7.81 7.31
C ASN A 66 -10.46 -9.05 7.71
N PRO A 67 -10.47 -9.46 9.00
CA PRO A 67 -9.66 -10.60 9.47
C PRO A 67 -9.91 -11.88 8.69
N LYS A 68 -11.17 -12.18 8.38
CA LYS A 68 -11.53 -13.39 7.62
C LYS A 68 -10.95 -13.38 6.21
N GLN A 69 -11.03 -12.25 5.51
CA GLN A 69 -10.43 -12.11 4.17
C GLN A 69 -8.90 -12.25 4.21
N MET A 70 -8.25 -11.74 5.28
CA MET A 70 -6.81 -11.94 5.48
C MET A 70 -6.47 -13.41 5.68
N ASP A 71 -7.24 -14.12 6.52
CA ASP A 71 -7.05 -15.53 6.75
C ASP A 71 -7.21 -16.33 5.46
N ASP A 72 -8.28 -16.07 4.70
CA ASP A 72 -8.55 -16.75 3.43
C ASP A 72 -7.39 -16.52 2.43
N LEU A 73 -6.83 -15.31 2.37
CA LEU A 73 -5.67 -15.00 1.53
C LEU A 73 -4.42 -15.77 1.98
N ILE A 74 -4.13 -15.82 3.27
CA ILE A 74 -2.98 -16.52 3.84
C ILE A 74 -3.09 -18.01 3.60
N ILE A 75 -4.27 -18.59 3.82
CA ILE A 75 -4.56 -20.01 3.58
C ILE A 75 -4.40 -20.34 2.09
N SER A 76 -4.90 -19.50 1.20
CA SER A 76 -4.75 -19.69 -0.24
C SER A 76 -3.29 -19.66 -0.70
N ALA A 77 -2.42 -18.96 0.02
CA ALA A 77 -0.98 -18.97 -0.18
C ALA A 77 -0.26 -20.19 0.46
N GLY A 78 -1.02 -21.17 1.00
CA GLY A 78 -0.50 -22.38 1.64
C GLY A 78 0.14 -22.13 3.00
N ARG A 79 -0.29 -21.11 3.72
CA ARG A 79 0.26 -20.72 5.02
C ARG A 79 -0.81 -20.71 6.11
N THR A 80 -0.38 -20.78 7.37
CA THR A 80 -1.26 -20.70 8.54
C THR A 80 -1.37 -19.26 9.02
N PRO A 81 -2.59 -18.67 9.07
CA PRO A 81 -2.77 -17.33 9.59
C PRO A 81 -2.57 -17.28 11.11
N LYS A 82 -1.92 -16.22 11.58
CA LYS A 82 -1.78 -15.92 13.00
C LYS A 82 -1.96 -14.41 13.20
N GLN A 83 -2.92 -14.02 14.03
CA GLN A 83 -3.08 -12.65 14.45
C GLN A 83 -2.04 -12.29 15.51
N ARG A 84 -1.48 -11.08 15.41
CA ARG A 84 -0.45 -10.56 16.31
C ARG A 84 -0.80 -9.15 16.81
N THR A 85 -0.19 -8.76 17.92
CA THR A 85 -0.17 -7.36 18.37
C THR A 85 0.79 -6.52 17.51
N THR A 86 0.82 -5.22 17.73
CA THR A 86 1.80 -4.32 17.10
C THR A 86 3.24 -4.65 17.50
N LEU A 87 3.43 -5.20 18.69
CA LEU A 87 4.74 -5.62 19.20
C LEU A 87 5.11 -7.07 18.85
N TYR A 88 4.34 -7.71 17.97
CA TYR A 88 4.52 -9.11 17.55
C TYR A 88 4.24 -10.17 18.63
N ASP A 89 3.54 -9.79 19.71
CA ASP A 89 3.05 -10.71 20.72
C ASP A 89 1.73 -11.37 20.29
N ASP A 90 1.34 -12.40 21.01
CA ASP A 90 0.07 -13.08 20.83
C ASP A 90 -1.11 -12.17 21.26
N VAL A 91 -2.19 -12.24 20.53
CA VAL A 91 -3.41 -11.47 20.81
C VAL A 91 -4.27 -12.26 21.82
N PHE A 92 -4.82 -11.57 22.80
CA PHE A 92 -5.79 -12.17 23.73
C PHE A 92 -7.04 -12.64 22.97
N GLU A 93 -7.55 -13.82 23.34
CA GLU A 93 -8.68 -14.44 22.64
C GLU A 93 -9.91 -13.54 22.57
N GLU A 94 -10.21 -12.80 23.64
CA GLU A 94 -11.30 -11.83 23.66
C GLU A 94 -11.15 -10.73 22.58
N GLN A 95 -9.95 -10.23 22.40
CA GLN A 95 -9.67 -9.21 21.38
C GLN A 95 -9.74 -9.79 19.97
N ARG A 96 -9.27 -11.01 19.81
CA ARG A 96 -9.37 -11.77 18.57
C ARG A 96 -10.84 -11.96 18.17
N GLU A 97 -11.66 -12.48 19.07
CA GLU A 97 -13.10 -12.64 18.82
C GLU A 97 -13.79 -11.33 18.45
N LYS A 98 -13.49 -10.23 19.15
CA LYS A 98 -14.03 -8.91 18.83
C LYS A 98 -13.66 -8.48 17.40
N SER A 99 -12.44 -8.75 16.95
CA SER A 99 -12.00 -8.39 15.60
C SER A 99 -12.76 -9.15 14.50
N TYR A 100 -13.08 -10.43 14.74
CA TYR A 100 -13.86 -11.24 13.79
C TYR A 100 -15.36 -10.93 13.81
N LYS A 101 -15.87 -10.44 14.95
CA LYS A 101 -17.28 -10.03 15.10
C LYS A 101 -17.54 -8.60 14.61
N ALA A 102 -16.50 -7.85 14.27
CA ALA A 102 -16.66 -6.50 13.71
C ALA A 102 -17.46 -6.56 12.41
N GLY A 103 -18.54 -5.81 12.36
CA GLY A 103 -19.37 -5.72 11.14
C GLY A 103 -18.63 -5.02 10.01
N PRO A 104 -19.10 -5.18 8.77
CA PRO A 104 -18.53 -4.46 7.63
C PRO A 104 -18.65 -2.94 7.85
N LEU A 105 -17.74 -2.20 7.22
CA LEU A 105 -17.85 -0.74 7.20
C LEU A 105 -19.20 -0.32 6.62
N LYS A 106 -19.81 0.68 7.24
CA LYS A 106 -20.97 1.36 6.66
C LYS A 106 -20.56 1.98 5.33
N ASP A 107 -21.51 2.12 4.42
CA ASP A 107 -21.31 2.59 3.04
C ASP A 107 -20.27 3.71 2.96
N VAL A 108 -19.30 3.48 2.12
CA VAL A 108 -18.24 4.45 1.90
C VAL A 108 -18.82 5.62 1.15
N VAL A 109 -18.81 6.78 1.77
CA VAL A 109 -19.06 8.03 1.07
C VAL A 109 -17.92 8.24 0.07
N ASN A 110 -18.14 7.81 -1.16
CA ASN A 110 -17.26 8.11 -2.28
C ASN A 110 -17.43 9.59 -2.64
N ASN A 111 -16.70 10.45 -1.98
CA ASN A 111 -16.50 11.79 -2.49
C ASN A 111 -15.44 11.69 -3.60
N PRO A 112 -15.83 11.77 -4.89
CA PRO A 112 -14.82 11.80 -5.95
C PRO A 112 -13.95 13.02 -5.72
N VAL A 113 -12.67 12.80 -5.54
CA VAL A 113 -11.70 13.90 -5.50
C VAL A 113 -11.88 14.67 -6.78
N ARG A 114 -12.32 15.92 -6.70
CA ARG A 114 -12.36 16.82 -7.86
C ARG A 114 -10.94 16.85 -8.41
N LYS A 115 -10.74 16.26 -9.59
CA LYS A 115 -9.49 16.45 -10.34
C LYS A 115 -9.28 17.95 -10.47
N ARG A 116 -8.37 18.52 -9.70
CA ARG A 116 -7.87 19.86 -9.98
C ARG A 116 -7.19 19.76 -11.34
N VAL A 117 -7.88 20.18 -12.36
CA VAL A 117 -7.24 20.48 -13.64
C VAL A 117 -6.28 21.63 -13.32
N ARG A 118 -5.00 21.30 -13.18
CA ARG A 118 -3.96 22.33 -13.18
C ARG A 118 -4.03 22.96 -14.58
N GLU A 119 -4.66 24.12 -14.69
CA GLU A 119 -4.43 24.98 -15.83
C GLU A 119 -2.91 25.14 -15.92
N LYS A 120 -2.34 24.66 -17.02
CA LYS A 120 -0.96 24.96 -17.35
C LYS A 120 -0.90 26.49 -17.45
N LYS A 121 -0.45 27.15 -16.38
CA LYS A 121 -0.04 28.54 -16.47
C LYS A 121 0.93 28.60 -17.63
N GLY A 122 0.52 29.34 -18.70
CA GLY A 122 1.31 29.43 -19.90
C GLY A 122 2.76 29.72 -19.56
N THR A 123 3.63 28.97 -20.17
CA THR A 123 5.07 29.20 -20.12
C THR A 123 5.27 30.70 -20.44
N ARG A 124 5.68 31.47 -19.44
CA ARG A 124 6.15 32.82 -19.69
C ARG A 124 7.30 32.68 -20.68
N GLN A 125 7.05 33.05 -21.93
CA GLN A 125 8.13 33.29 -22.88
C GLN A 125 8.95 34.43 -22.29
N ILE A 126 10.11 34.11 -21.78
CA ILE A 126 11.14 35.09 -21.50
C ILE A 126 11.63 35.53 -22.88
N GLN A 127 11.07 36.61 -23.39
CA GLN A 127 11.69 37.33 -24.49
C GLN A 127 12.98 37.90 -23.96
N ALA A 128 14.09 37.23 -24.26
CA ALA A 128 15.40 37.78 -24.12
C ALA A 128 15.56 38.84 -25.19
N ASN A 129 15.28 40.10 -24.87
CA ASN A 129 15.74 41.22 -25.63
C ASN A 129 17.26 41.33 -25.46
N ILE A 130 17.97 40.66 -26.33
CA ILE A 130 19.40 40.93 -26.52
C ILE A 130 19.44 42.12 -27.48
N LEU A 131 19.51 43.29 -26.90
CA LEU A 131 19.95 44.47 -27.61
C LEU A 131 21.46 44.37 -27.83
N TYR A 132 21.86 43.87 -28.98
CA TYR A 132 23.17 44.16 -29.52
C TYR A 132 23.10 45.56 -30.17
N GLU A 133 23.45 46.57 -29.40
CA GLU A 133 23.90 47.82 -30.02
C GLU A 133 25.30 47.64 -30.50
N GLY A 134 25.45 47.72 -31.80
CA GLY A 134 26.75 47.73 -32.46
C GLY A 134 27.54 48.95 -32.07
N ALA A 135 28.79 48.78 -31.73
CA ALA A 135 29.82 49.83 -31.78
C ALA A 135 30.35 49.85 -33.22
N ALA A 136 29.95 50.89 -33.93
CA ALA A 136 30.74 51.38 -35.08
C ALA A 136 31.74 52.40 -34.55
N ASP A 137 32.93 52.24 -34.93
CA ASP A 137 34.06 53.08 -35.29
C ASP A 137 35.39 52.47 -34.85
#